data_46501be7247a366ee4a903942241b1ea
#
_entry.id   46501be7247a366ee4a903942241b1ea
#
_cell.length_a   1.000
_cell.length_b   1.000
_cell.length_c   1.000
_cell.angle_alpha   90.00
_cell.angle_beta   90.00
_cell.angle_gamma   90.00
#
_symmetry.space_group_name_H-M   'P 1'
#
loop_
_entity.id
_entity.type
_entity.pdbx_description
1 polymer ?
#
loop_
_entity_poly.entity_id
_entity_poly.type
_entity_poly.pdbx_seq_one_letter_code
_entity_poly.pdbx_strand_id
1 'polypeptide(L)'
;TTNPKINNQLSIWLTLMFWIISVMIVVGGLTRLTDSGLSITKWQLFSGFLPPLNQNEWILYFELYKEIPEFKLQNFDMSMHEFKVIFWWEWAHRFLGRLIGLFYLIPLIYFSFKVKISKILDLYFIFFLICFQGFIGWYMVSSGLVDRVDVSHFRLSIHLLIAFLILSLIFWNYLKYQNYKYISGGINSIIPFIFLVLILTQIVIGAFVSGMDAGKIYNSWPFMGSTYFP
;
A
#
# COMPACT_ATOMS: atom_id res chain seq x y z
N THR A 1 24.47 -3.42 -23.01
CA THR A 1 24.50 -4.28 -21.80
C THR A 1 25.13 -3.51 -20.68
N THR A 2 24.56 -3.56 -19.48
CA THR A 2 25.16 -3.02 -18.26
C THR A 2 26.20 -4.02 -17.74
N ASN A 3 27.19 -3.55 -16.98
CA ASN A 3 28.23 -4.39 -16.38
C ASN A 3 27.57 -5.48 -15.49
N PRO A 4 27.98 -6.77 -15.58
CA PRO A 4 27.41 -7.86 -14.77
C PRO A 4 27.38 -7.58 -13.26
N LYS A 5 28.41 -6.90 -12.73
CA LYS A 5 28.47 -6.51 -11.31
C LYS A 5 27.36 -5.51 -10.95
N ILE A 6 27.06 -4.55 -11.83
CA ILE A 6 25.98 -3.58 -11.62
C ILE A 6 24.62 -4.27 -11.71
N ASN A 7 24.45 -5.18 -12.68
CA ASN A 7 23.21 -5.95 -12.79
C ASN A 7 22.91 -6.75 -11.52
N ASN A 8 23.92 -7.38 -10.94
CA ASN A 8 23.76 -8.11 -9.69
C ASN A 8 23.37 -7.18 -8.53
N GLN A 9 23.98 -6.00 -8.43
CA GLN A 9 23.61 -5.00 -7.41
C GLN A 9 22.16 -4.51 -7.58
N LEU A 10 21.75 -4.22 -8.83
CA LEU A 10 20.38 -3.85 -9.16
C LEU A 10 19.39 -4.96 -8.76
N SER A 11 19.70 -6.20 -9.08
CA SER A 11 18.86 -7.35 -8.73
C SER A 11 18.72 -7.53 -7.23
N ILE A 12 19.80 -7.42 -6.46
CA ILE A 12 19.75 -7.52 -5.00
C ILE A 12 18.85 -6.41 -4.42
N TRP A 13 19.05 -5.16 -4.85
CA TRP A 13 18.23 -4.05 -4.42
C TRP A 13 16.74 -4.25 -4.75
N LEU A 14 16.42 -4.67 -5.99
CA LEU A 14 15.04 -4.92 -6.40
C LEU A 14 14.42 -6.08 -5.63
N THR A 15 15.18 -7.12 -5.28
CA THR A 15 14.72 -8.20 -4.41
C THR A 15 14.36 -7.70 -3.02
N LEU A 16 15.21 -6.85 -2.42
CA LEU A 16 14.91 -6.23 -1.13
C LEU A 16 13.65 -5.36 -1.21
N MET A 17 13.52 -4.55 -2.25
CA MET A 17 12.32 -3.72 -2.48
C MET A 17 11.07 -4.56 -2.66
N PHE A 18 11.14 -5.68 -3.39
CA PHE A 18 10.03 -6.60 -3.57
C PHE A 18 9.50 -7.11 -2.22
N TRP A 19 10.38 -7.55 -1.33
CA TRP A 19 9.97 -8.05 -0.01
C TRP A 19 9.45 -6.95 0.91
N ILE A 20 10.09 -5.78 0.91
CA ILE A 20 9.62 -4.64 1.74
C ILE A 20 8.22 -4.19 1.31
N ILE A 21 7.96 -4.11 -0.01
CA ILE A 21 6.63 -3.74 -0.53
C ILE A 21 5.62 -4.86 -0.27
N SER A 22 6.01 -6.12 -0.36
CA SER A 22 5.13 -7.24 0.01
C SER A 22 4.69 -7.15 1.48
N VAL A 23 5.63 -6.89 2.39
CA VAL A 23 5.32 -6.64 3.81
C VAL A 23 4.42 -5.41 3.97
N MET A 24 4.67 -4.34 3.22
CA MET A 24 3.85 -3.13 3.24
C MET A 24 2.40 -3.41 2.83
N ILE A 25 2.17 -4.23 1.82
CA ILE A 25 0.82 -4.63 1.39
C ILE A 25 0.11 -5.40 2.51
N VAL A 26 0.81 -6.30 3.20
CA VAL A 26 0.26 -7.03 4.34
C VAL A 26 -0.09 -6.09 5.50
N VAL A 27 0.84 -5.19 5.87
CA VAL A 27 0.60 -4.19 6.94
C VAL A 27 -0.58 -3.27 6.57
N GLY A 28 -0.69 -2.85 5.31
CA GLY A 28 -1.83 -2.07 4.83
C GLY A 28 -3.16 -2.83 4.94
N GLY A 29 -3.16 -4.14 4.62
CA GLY A 29 -4.31 -5.01 4.85
C GLY A 29 -4.70 -5.12 6.33
N LEU A 30 -3.72 -5.26 7.23
CA LEU A 30 -3.95 -5.28 8.67
C LEU A 30 -4.49 -3.93 9.19
N THR A 31 -3.96 -2.80 8.70
CA THR A 31 -4.48 -1.46 9.01
C THR A 31 -5.95 -1.33 8.62
N ARG A 32 -6.37 -1.91 7.47
CA ARG A 32 -7.79 -1.92 7.07
C ARG A 32 -8.62 -2.86 7.94
N LEU A 33 -8.12 -4.06 8.26
CA LEU A 33 -8.86 -5.05 9.07
C LEU A 33 -9.02 -4.63 10.54
N THR A 34 -8.20 -3.74 11.02
CA THR A 34 -8.25 -3.18 12.39
C THR A 34 -8.95 -1.82 12.45
N ASP A 35 -9.57 -1.40 11.35
CA ASP A 35 -10.24 -0.09 11.21
C ASP A 35 -9.36 1.08 11.70
N SER A 36 -8.04 1.02 11.38
CA SER A 36 -7.02 1.95 11.90
C SER A 36 -6.70 3.12 10.95
N GLY A 37 -7.38 3.20 9.80
CA GLY A 37 -6.96 4.06 8.68
C GLY A 37 -7.19 5.55 8.86
N LEU A 38 -7.87 6.00 9.91
CA LEU A 38 -8.21 7.40 10.20
C LEU A 38 -7.76 7.86 11.59
N SER A 39 -6.97 7.06 12.32
CA SER A 39 -6.54 7.38 13.69
C SER A 39 -5.56 8.54 13.78
N ILE A 40 -4.79 8.81 12.72
CA ILE A 40 -3.84 9.93 12.64
C ILE A 40 -4.44 11.03 11.78
N THR A 41 -5.08 11.99 12.42
CA THR A 41 -5.86 13.05 11.78
C THR A 41 -5.03 14.15 11.12
N LYS A 42 -3.80 14.39 11.59
CA LYS A 42 -2.90 15.40 11.02
C LYS A 42 -1.89 14.76 10.08
N TRP A 43 -1.82 15.30 8.87
CA TRP A 43 -0.79 14.90 7.92
C TRP A 43 0.51 15.66 8.21
N GLN A 44 1.55 14.91 8.55
CA GLN A 44 2.88 15.44 8.80
C GLN A 44 3.90 14.59 8.06
N LEU A 45 4.37 15.07 6.91
CA LEU A 45 5.28 14.31 6.06
C LEU A 45 6.62 14.02 6.75
N PHE A 46 7.20 15.04 7.37
CA PHE A 46 8.53 14.95 8.02
C PHE A 46 8.43 14.75 9.54
N SER A 47 7.68 15.58 10.26
CA SER A 47 7.58 15.49 11.73
C SER A 47 6.81 14.25 12.21
N GLY A 48 5.85 13.74 11.42
CA GLY A 48 5.13 12.49 11.72
C GLY A 48 5.96 11.21 11.56
N PHE A 49 7.30 11.33 11.44
CA PHE A 49 8.21 10.19 11.46
C PHE A 49 8.35 9.58 12.86
N LEU A 50 8.30 10.42 13.89
CA LEU A 50 8.33 9.98 15.27
C LEU A 50 6.90 9.78 15.79
N PRO A 51 6.64 8.70 16.56
CA PRO A 51 5.39 8.52 17.27
C PRO A 51 5.30 9.47 18.46
N PRO A 52 4.12 9.61 19.11
CA PRO A 52 4.02 10.35 20.37
C PRO A 52 4.96 9.77 21.43
N LEU A 53 5.83 10.63 22.01
CA LEU A 53 6.90 10.23 22.91
C LEU A 53 6.51 10.35 24.39
N ASN A 54 5.50 11.16 24.71
CA ASN A 54 5.06 11.44 26.07
C ASN A 54 3.53 11.40 26.21
N GLN A 55 3.05 11.35 27.45
CA GLN A 55 1.61 11.24 27.73
C GLN A 55 0.81 12.44 27.22
N ASN A 56 1.36 13.64 27.24
CA ASN A 56 0.66 14.84 26.77
C ASN A 56 0.41 14.78 25.26
N GLU A 57 1.37 14.28 24.49
CA GLU A 57 1.20 14.05 23.04
C GLU A 57 0.13 12.98 22.77
N TRP A 58 0.10 11.87 23.53
CA TRP A 58 -0.94 10.86 23.39
C TRP A 58 -2.34 11.41 23.65
N ILE A 59 -2.49 12.26 24.70
CA ILE A 59 -3.75 12.92 25.00
C ILE A 59 -4.14 13.85 23.84
N LEU A 60 -3.18 14.64 23.33
CA LEU A 60 -3.43 15.55 22.20
C LEU A 60 -3.91 14.79 20.94
N TYR A 61 -3.26 13.70 20.55
CA TYR A 61 -3.66 12.91 19.38
C TYR A 61 -5.02 12.26 19.58
N PHE A 62 -5.31 11.79 20.78
CA PHE A 62 -6.62 11.22 21.09
C PHE A 62 -7.74 12.25 21.07
N GLU A 63 -7.52 13.45 21.63
CA GLU A 63 -8.50 14.55 21.54
C GLU A 63 -8.77 14.96 20.08
N LEU A 64 -7.75 15.00 19.23
CA LEU A 64 -7.90 15.26 17.80
C LEU A 64 -8.69 14.15 17.08
N TYR A 65 -8.52 12.89 17.48
CA TYR A 65 -9.27 11.76 16.93
C TYR A 65 -10.76 11.83 17.36
N LYS A 66 -11.05 12.29 18.57
CA LYS A 66 -12.45 12.48 19.04
C LYS A 66 -13.26 13.47 18.21
N GLU A 67 -12.60 14.35 17.46
CA GLU A 67 -13.28 15.35 16.63
C GLU A 67 -13.81 14.81 15.30
N ILE A 68 -13.30 13.67 14.81
CA ILE A 68 -13.68 13.13 13.51
C ILE A 68 -14.98 12.30 13.58
N PRO A 69 -15.68 12.12 12.42
CA PRO A 69 -16.93 11.37 12.35
C PRO A 69 -16.80 9.91 12.80
N GLU A 70 -15.68 9.24 12.51
CA GLU A 70 -15.43 7.85 12.90
C GLU A 70 -15.55 7.68 14.41
N PHE A 71 -14.89 8.54 15.21
CA PHE A 71 -15.03 8.48 16.67
C PHE A 71 -16.47 8.77 17.12
N LYS A 72 -17.06 9.84 16.60
CA LYS A 72 -18.39 10.31 17.06
C LYS A 72 -19.51 9.31 16.75
N LEU A 73 -19.39 8.52 15.69
CA LEU A 73 -20.45 7.63 15.20
C LEU A 73 -20.20 6.14 15.45
N GLN A 74 -18.92 5.72 15.52
CA GLN A 74 -18.57 4.30 15.67
C GLN A 74 -17.79 4.00 16.94
N ASN A 75 -16.84 4.86 17.34
CA ASN A 75 -15.86 4.59 18.39
C ASN A 75 -16.04 5.53 19.61
N PHE A 76 -17.25 6.01 19.86
CA PHE A 76 -17.55 7.02 20.87
C PHE A 76 -17.20 6.62 22.32
N ASP A 77 -17.09 5.33 22.59
CA ASP A 77 -16.73 4.73 23.88
C ASP A 77 -15.26 4.22 23.93
N MET A 78 -14.49 4.44 22.84
CA MET A 78 -13.12 3.98 22.75
C MET A 78 -12.24 4.56 23.84
N SER A 79 -11.51 3.68 24.52
CA SER A 79 -10.51 4.06 25.53
C SER A 79 -9.19 4.54 24.90
N MET A 80 -8.36 5.24 25.68
CA MET A 80 -7.01 5.63 25.28
C MET A 80 -6.14 4.40 24.91
N HIS A 81 -6.36 3.25 25.54
CA HIS A 81 -5.60 2.04 25.22
C HIS A 81 -5.96 1.50 23.83
N GLU A 82 -7.23 1.41 23.49
CA GLU A 82 -7.71 0.98 22.18
C GLU A 82 -7.28 1.96 21.08
N PHE A 83 -7.37 3.27 21.35
CA PHE A 83 -6.84 4.29 20.43
C PHE A 83 -5.36 4.09 20.12
N LYS A 84 -4.52 3.78 21.13
CA LYS A 84 -3.10 3.49 20.90
C LYS A 84 -2.90 2.30 19.97
N VAL A 85 -3.74 1.27 20.03
CA VAL A 85 -3.63 0.10 19.16
C VAL A 85 -3.85 0.49 17.70
N ILE A 86 -4.95 1.20 17.40
CA ILE A 86 -5.23 1.64 16.02
C ILE A 86 -4.21 2.66 15.53
N PHE A 87 -3.74 3.56 16.41
CA PHE A 87 -2.68 4.51 16.08
C PHE A 87 -1.38 3.82 15.65
N TRP A 88 -0.95 2.77 16.36
CA TRP A 88 0.28 2.06 16.03
C TRP A 88 0.20 1.32 14.69
N TRP A 89 -0.94 0.77 14.32
CA TRP A 89 -1.12 0.16 12.99
C TRP A 89 -1.00 1.21 11.88
N GLU A 90 -1.67 2.33 12.01
CA GLU A 90 -1.59 3.40 11.01
C GLU A 90 -0.21 4.03 10.97
N TRP A 91 0.41 4.29 12.12
CA TRP A 91 1.77 4.83 12.19
C TRP A 91 2.79 3.89 11.52
N ALA A 92 2.75 2.59 11.82
CA ALA A 92 3.64 1.60 11.21
C ALA A 92 3.50 1.56 9.70
N HIS A 93 2.26 1.59 9.19
CA HIS A 93 1.97 1.67 7.76
C HIS A 93 2.57 2.94 7.13
N ARG A 94 2.31 4.11 7.71
CA ARG A 94 2.85 5.39 7.23
C ARG A 94 4.38 5.46 7.33
N PHE A 95 4.96 4.89 8.38
CA PHE A 95 6.41 4.83 8.59
C PHE A 95 7.08 3.96 7.51
N LEU A 96 6.59 2.76 7.28
CA LEU A 96 7.07 1.87 6.21
C LEU A 96 6.95 2.53 4.84
N GLY A 97 5.87 3.25 4.55
CA GLY A 97 5.72 3.98 3.29
C GLY A 97 6.83 5.01 3.07
N ARG A 98 7.21 5.75 4.11
CA ARG A 98 8.35 6.70 4.04
C ARG A 98 9.67 5.97 3.82
N LEU A 99 9.90 4.85 4.53
CA LEU A 99 11.11 4.04 4.36
C LEU A 99 11.22 3.48 2.94
N ILE A 100 10.13 3.01 2.35
CA ILE A 100 10.09 2.54 0.96
C ILE A 100 10.55 3.64 0.01
N GLY A 101 10.04 4.87 0.17
CA GLY A 101 10.47 6.02 -0.63
C GLY A 101 11.97 6.28 -0.54
N LEU A 102 12.54 6.27 0.67
CA LEU A 102 13.97 6.48 0.91
C LEU A 102 14.82 5.32 0.38
N PHE A 103 14.45 4.08 0.69
CA PHE A 103 15.18 2.88 0.25
C PHE A 103 15.09 2.65 -1.26
N TYR A 104 14.11 3.25 -1.91
CA TYR A 104 14.07 3.26 -3.37
C TYR A 104 14.90 4.42 -3.95
N LEU A 105 14.75 5.63 -3.44
CA LEU A 105 15.39 6.84 -3.97
C LEU A 105 16.92 6.81 -3.86
N ILE A 106 17.45 6.42 -2.68
CA ILE A 106 18.90 6.47 -2.44
C ILE A 106 19.68 5.58 -3.41
N PRO A 107 19.31 4.28 -3.58
CA PRO A 107 19.98 3.46 -4.59
C PRO A 107 19.70 3.91 -6.02
N LEU A 108 18.52 4.42 -6.34
CA LEU A 108 18.22 4.96 -7.67
C LEU A 108 19.18 6.09 -8.05
N ILE A 109 19.44 7.03 -7.12
CA ILE A 109 20.42 8.09 -7.31
C ILE A 109 21.81 7.49 -7.53
N TYR A 110 22.23 6.53 -6.69
CA TYR A 110 23.53 5.87 -6.84
C TYR A 110 23.70 5.22 -8.25
N PHE A 111 22.68 4.48 -8.72
CA PHE A 111 22.73 3.83 -10.03
C PHE A 111 22.69 4.84 -11.18
N SER A 112 22.10 6.02 -11.00
CA SER A 112 22.07 7.09 -12.00
C SER A 112 23.46 7.64 -12.32
N PHE A 113 24.42 7.54 -11.37
CA PHE A 113 25.82 7.85 -11.61
C PHE A 113 26.62 6.69 -12.23
N LYS A 114 26.09 5.47 -12.22
CA LYS A 114 26.79 4.26 -12.71
C LYS A 114 26.27 3.78 -14.07
N VAL A 115 25.05 4.14 -14.43
CA VAL A 115 24.36 3.66 -15.63
C VAL A 115 23.75 4.84 -16.36
N LYS A 116 23.76 4.82 -17.70
CA LYS A 116 23.04 5.83 -18.49
C LYS A 116 21.56 5.84 -18.12
N ILE A 117 21.00 7.00 -17.83
CA ILE A 117 19.59 7.18 -17.40
C ILE A 117 18.62 6.50 -18.37
N SER A 118 18.89 6.56 -19.67
CA SER A 118 18.06 5.91 -20.69
C SER A 118 17.90 4.38 -20.54
N LYS A 119 18.79 3.73 -19.77
CA LYS A 119 18.72 2.28 -19.51
C LYS A 119 17.98 1.91 -18.22
N ILE A 120 17.67 2.90 -17.39
CA ILE A 120 17.00 2.75 -16.09
C ILE A 120 15.74 3.65 -15.99
N LEU A 121 15.18 4.09 -17.12
CA LEU A 121 13.96 4.92 -17.13
C LEU A 121 12.76 4.21 -16.50
N ASP A 122 12.68 2.90 -16.64
CA ASP A 122 11.68 2.06 -15.98
C ASP A 122 11.79 2.13 -14.44
N LEU A 123 13.00 2.24 -13.89
CA LEU A 123 13.19 2.44 -12.44
C LEU A 123 12.74 3.83 -11.99
N TYR A 124 12.94 4.86 -12.81
CA TYR A 124 12.40 6.19 -12.54
C TYR A 124 10.86 6.21 -12.61
N PHE A 125 10.28 5.47 -13.54
CA PHE A 125 8.83 5.32 -13.62
C PHE A 125 8.26 4.62 -12.36
N ILE A 126 8.92 3.58 -11.87
CA ILE A 126 8.53 2.93 -10.61
C ILE A 126 8.62 3.92 -9.44
N PHE A 127 9.68 4.74 -9.36
CA PHE A 127 9.80 5.77 -8.34
C PHE A 127 8.65 6.78 -8.40
N PHE A 128 8.29 7.23 -9.59
CA PHE A 128 7.12 8.09 -9.80
C PHE A 128 5.84 7.42 -9.26
N LEU A 129 5.63 6.13 -9.55
CA LEU A 129 4.48 5.39 -9.02
C LEU A 129 4.52 5.27 -7.50
N ILE A 130 5.68 5.10 -6.88
CA ILE A 130 5.83 5.09 -5.41
C ILE A 130 5.43 6.44 -4.81
N CYS A 131 5.86 7.56 -5.41
CA CYS A 131 5.45 8.89 -5.00
C CYS A 131 3.94 9.10 -5.18
N PHE A 132 3.40 8.67 -6.32
CA PHE A 132 1.97 8.74 -6.61
C PHE A 132 1.14 7.88 -5.65
N GLN A 133 1.64 6.71 -5.27
CA GLN A 133 1.04 5.85 -4.25
C GLN A 133 0.92 6.58 -2.90
N GLY A 134 1.98 7.29 -2.50
CA GLY A 134 1.97 8.13 -1.30
C GLY A 134 0.93 9.25 -1.38
N PHE A 135 0.81 9.90 -2.54
CA PHE A 135 -0.20 10.93 -2.80
C PHE A 135 -1.63 10.36 -2.70
N ILE A 136 -1.91 9.22 -3.33
CA ILE A 136 -3.23 8.56 -3.26
C ILE A 136 -3.56 8.17 -1.81
N GLY A 137 -2.58 7.64 -1.06
CA GLY A 137 -2.76 7.33 0.36
C GLY A 137 -3.10 8.55 1.20
N TRP A 138 -2.40 9.67 1.00
CA TRP A 138 -2.73 10.94 1.64
C TRP A 138 -4.15 11.42 1.27
N TYR A 139 -4.48 11.41 -0.02
CA TYR A 139 -5.79 11.84 -0.49
C TYR A 139 -6.92 10.96 0.05
N MET A 140 -6.70 9.67 0.16
CA MET A 140 -7.64 8.71 0.73
C MET A 140 -7.97 9.05 2.19
N VAL A 141 -6.95 9.28 3.01
CA VAL A 141 -7.13 9.62 4.44
C VAL A 141 -7.72 11.02 4.59
N SER A 142 -7.15 12.05 3.96
CA SER A 142 -7.60 13.44 4.12
C SER A 142 -9.06 13.62 3.77
N SER A 143 -9.55 12.88 2.78
CA SER A 143 -10.96 12.92 2.38
C SER A 143 -11.88 12.02 3.23
N GLY A 144 -11.32 11.03 3.94
CA GLY A 144 -12.04 10.21 4.91
C GLY A 144 -12.34 10.95 6.22
N LEU A 145 -11.45 11.87 6.60
CA LEU A 145 -11.58 12.62 7.86
C LEU A 145 -12.72 13.65 7.91
N VAL A 146 -13.31 14.04 6.78
CA VAL A 146 -14.28 15.15 6.70
C VAL A 146 -15.70 14.68 6.99
N ASP A 147 -16.21 13.72 6.20
CA ASP A 147 -17.65 13.37 6.22
C ASP A 147 -17.89 11.85 6.36
N ARG A 148 -16.83 11.05 6.56
CA ARG A 148 -16.91 9.60 6.50
C ARG A 148 -16.45 8.96 7.80
N VAL A 149 -16.96 7.75 8.03
CA VAL A 149 -16.51 6.89 9.12
C VAL A 149 -15.42 5.92 8.67
N ASP A 150 -15.23 5.79 7.35
CA ASP A 150 -14.27 4.92 6.69
C ASP A 150 -13.62 5.60 5.47
N VAL A 151 -12.48 5.08 5.04
CA VAL A 151 -11.87 5.48 3.77
C VAL A 151 -12.75 5.03 2.58
N SER A 152 -12.74 5.82 1.49
CA SER A 152 -13.50 5.47 0.30
C SER A 152 -13.03 4.15 -0.33
N HIS A 153 -13.95 3.21 -0.55
CA HIS A 153 -13.69 1.94 -1.22
C HIS A 153 -13.11 2.11 -2.64
N PHE A 154 -13.50 3.17 -3.38
CA PHE A 154 -12.90 3.49 -4.68
C PHE A 154 -11.42 3.87 -4.56
N ARG A 155 -11.08 4.74 -3.59
CA ARG A 155 -9.69 5.17 -3.37
C ARG A 155 -8.85 4.04 -2.83
N LEU A 156 -9.40 3.21 -1.94
CA LEU A 156 -8.77 1.99 -1.44
C LEU A 156 -8.43 1.03 -2.59
N SER A 157 -9.37 0.82 -3.52
CA SER A 157 -9.16 -0.06 -4.68
C SER A 157 -8.05 0.45 -5.60
N ILE A 158 -8.03 1.76 -5.90
CA ILE A 158 -6.97 2.39 -6.69
C ILE A 158 -5.63 2.26 -5.98
N HIS A 159 -5.58 2.54 -4.69
CA HIS A 159 -4.37 2.44 -3.87
C HIS A 159 -3.81 1.02 -3.89
N LEU A 160 -4.63 0.00 -3.65
CA LEU A 160 -4.22 -1.39 -3.66
C LEU A 160 -3.77 -1.85 -5.07
N LEU A 161 -4.49 -1.47 -6.12
CA LEU A 161 -4.14 -1.79 -7.50
C LEU A 161 -2.74 -1.24 -7.85
N ILE A 162 -2.47 0.03 -7.54
CA ILE A 162 -1.16 0.65 -7.80
C ILE A 162 -0.06 -0.05 -7.00
N ALA A 163 -0.31 -0.46 -5.75
CA ALA A 163 0.67 -1.21 -4.95
C ALA A 163 1.08 -2.52 -5.63
N PHE A 164 0.11 -3.30 -6.15
CA PHE A 164 0.40 -4.53 -6.89
C PHE A 164 1.04 -4.28 -8.25
N LEU A 165 0.72 -3.17 -8.93
CA LEU A 165 1.41 -2.77 -10.16
C LEU A 165 2.89 -2.44 -9.88
N ILE A 166 3.18 -1.69 -8.83
CA ILE A 166 4.56 -1.40 -8.40
C ILE A 166 5.31 -2.71 -8.10
N LEU A 167 4.70 -3.60 -7.32
CA LEU A 167 5.28 -4.91 -6.98
C LEU A 167 5.61 -5.72 -8.25
N SER A 168 4.68 -5.78 -9.20
CA SER A 168 4.84 -6.48 -10.48
C SER A 168 5.95 -5.88 -11.33
N LEU A 169 6.05 -4.54 -11.40
CA LEU A 169 7.10 -3.84 -12.14
C LEU A 169 8.48 -4.04 -11.52
N ILE A 170 8.58 -4.07 -10.19
CA ILE A 170 9.82 -4.40 -9.49
C ILE A 170 10.27 -5.81 -9.81
N PHE A 171 9.36 -6.79 -9.75
CA PHE A 171 9.65 -8.17 -10.08
C PHE A 171 10.07 -8.33 -11.55
N TRP A 172 9.37 -7.66 -12.47
CA TRP A 172 9.73 -7.63 -13.88
C TRP A 172 11.14 -7.11 -14.12
N ASN A 173 11.51 -5.99 -13.48
CA ASN A 173 12.85 -5.43 -13.59
C ASN A 173 13.91 -6.31 -12.94
N TYR A 174 13.60 -6.98 -11.85
CA TYR A 174 14.47 -7.99 -11.26
C TYR A 174 14.81 -9.08 -12.29
N LEU A 175 13.82 -9.68 -12.96
CA LEU A 175 14.03 -10.68 -13.99
C LEU A 175 14.87 -10.16 -15.16
N LYS A 176 14.64 -8.92 -15.58
CA LYS A 176 15.41 -8.23 -16.64
C LYS A 176 16.90 -8.12 -16.28
N TYR A 177 17.23 -7.73 -15.04
CA TYR A 177 18.63 -7.58 -14.61
C TYR A 177 19.31 -8.91 -14.29
N GLN A 178 18.57 -9.95 -13.98
CA GLN A 178 19.07 -11.34 -13.87
C GLN A 178 19.37 -11.99 -15.24
N ASN A 179 19.08 -11.30 -16.35
CA ASN A 179 19.15 -11.87 -17.70
C ASN A 179 18.39 -13.19 -17.83
N TYR A 180 17.25 -13.27 -17.17
CA TYR A 180 16.43 -14.48 -17.20
C TYR A 180 16.04 -14.82 -18.65
N LYS A 181 16.39 -16.02 -19.10
CA LYS A 181 16.02 -16.49 -20.43
C LYS A 181 14.60 -17.01 -20.37
N TYR A 182 13.68 -16.32 -21.03
CA TYR A 182 12.33 -16.82 -21.19
C TYR A 182 12.34 -18.07 -22.03
N ILE A 183 11.85 -19.18 -21.50
CA ILE A 183 11.55 -20.38 -22.29
C ILE A 183 10.26 -20.09 -23.03
N SER A 184 10.34 -19.81 -24.33
CA SER A 184 9.14 -19.65 -25.15
C SER A 184 8.55 -21.04 -25.38
N GLY A 185 7.65 -21.44 -24.48
CA GLY A 185 7.01 -22.77 -24.48
C GLY A 185 5.84 -22.93 -25.44
N GLY A 186 5.72 -22.08 -26.47
CA GLY A 186 4.60 -22.16 -27.43
C GLY A 186 3.24 -21.77 -26.87
N ILE A 187 3.15 -21.27 -25.63
CA ILE A 187 1.91 -20.76 -25.04
C ILE A 187 1.52 -19.46 -25.76
N ASN A 188 0.29 -19.39 -26.24
CA ASN A 188 -0.25 -18.17 -26.82
C ASN A 188 -0.20 -17.04 -25.78
N SER A 189 0.42 -15.90 -26.11
CA SER A 189 0.60 -14.74 -25.21
C SER A 189 -0.74 -14.16 -24.69
N ILE A 190 -1.85 -14.45 -25.34
CA ILE A 190 -3.19 -14.01 -24.91
C ILE A 190 -3.60 -14.66 -23.58
N ILE A 191 -3.19 -15.91 -23.35
CA ILE A 191 -3.56 -16.65 -22.12
C ILE A 191 -2.98 -16.01 -20.86
N PRO A 192 -1.65 -15.78 -20.74
CA PRO A 192 -1.09 -15.07 -19.58
C PRO A 192 -1.59 -13.62 -19.47
N PHE A 193 -1.91 -12.95 -20.59
CA PHE A 193 -2.51 -11.62 -20.54
C PHE A 193 -3.92 -11.64 -19.92
N ILE A 194 -4.79 -12.56 -20.35
CA ILE A 194 -6.14 -12.73 -19.76
C ILE A 194 -6.01 -13.05 -18.28
N PHE A 195 -5.09 -13.93 -17.88
CA PHE A 195 -4.86 -14.30 -16.49
C PHE A 195 -4.41 -13.10 -15.66
N LEU A 196 -3.51 -12.26 -16.18
CA LEU A 196 -3.10 -11.01 -15.53
C LEU A 196 -4.29 -10.07 -15.32
N VAL A 197 -5.13 -9.88 -16.35
CA VAL A 197 -6.33 -9.02 -16.24
C VAL A 197 -7.29 -9.56 -15.18
N LEU A 198 -7.50 -10.87 -15.12
CA LEU A 198 -8.35 -11.50 -14.11
C LEU A 198 -7.81 -11.28 -12.69
N ILE A 199 -6.49 -11.42 -12.48
CA ILE A 199 -5.85 -11.14 -11.17
C ILE A 199 -6.05 -9.69 -10.77
N LEU A 200 -5.78 -8.73 -11.66
CA LEU A 200 -5.94 -7.31 -11.38
C LEU A 200 -7.42 -6.97 -11.08
N THR A 201 -8.35 -7.56 -11.82
CA THR A 201 -9.79 -7.42 -11.57
C THR A 201 -10.16 -7.97 -10.20
N GLN A 202 -9.65 -9.15 -9.82
CA GLN A 202 -9.89 -9.75 -8.51
C GLN A 202 -9.37 -8.88 -7.37
N ILE A 203 -8.20 -8.24 -7.54
CA ILE A 203 -7.64 -7.31 -6.55
C ILE A 203 -8.60 -6.12 -6.35
N VAL A 204 -9.10 -5.53 -7.43
CA VAL A 204 -10.05 -4.40 -7.38
C VAL A 204 -11.36 -4.81 -6.70
N ILE A 205 -11.95 -5.93 -7.09
CA ILE A 205 -13.20 -6.45 -6.49
C ILE A 205 -12.98 -6.76 -5.00
N GLY A 206 -11.87 -7.41 -4.64
CA GLY A 206 -11.53 -7.69 -3.24
C GLY A 206 -11.39 -6.43 -2.39
N ALA A 207 -10.79 -5.36 -2.96
CA ALA A 207 -10.70 -4.07 -2.28
C ALA A 207 -12.07 -3.40 -2.12
N PHE A 208 -13.00 -3.53 -3.07
CA PHE A 208 -14.38 -3.08 -2.91
C PHE A 208 -15.10 -3.84 -1.80
N VAL A 209 -15.04 -5.16 -1.79
CA VAL A 209 -15.64 -6.01 -0.75
C VAL A 209 -15.12 -5.62 0.63
N SER A 210 -13.80 -5.44 0.78
CA SER A 210 -13.18 -5.01 2.03
C SER A 210 -13.59 -3.58 2.41
N GLY A 211 -13.56 -2.64 1.45
CA GLY A 211 -13.86 -1.23 1.71
C GLY A 211 -15.34 -0.93 1.99
N MET A 212 -16.25 -1.85 1.68
CA MET A 212 -17.69 -1.76 1.97
C MET A 212 -18.11 -2.64 3.17
N ASP A 213 -17.17 -3.32 3.83
CA ASP A 213 -17.44 -4.32 4.87
C ASP A 213 -18.43 -5.42 4.45
N ALA A 214 -18.55 -5.68 3.14
CA ALA A 214 -19.55 -6.59 2.58
C ALA A 214 -19.43 -8.03 3.10
N GLY A 215 -18.22 -8.46 3.46
CA GLY A 215 -17.98 -9.76 4.10
C GLY A 215 -18.57 -9.89 5.50
N LYS A 216 -18.82 -8.76 6.21
CA LYS A 216 -19.50 -8.76 7.50
C LYS A 216 -21.02 -8.86 7.37
N ILE A 217 -21.58 -8.47 6.21
CA ILE A 217 -23.03 -8.48 5.94
C ILE A 217 -23.48 -9.88 5.50
N TYR A 218 -22.71 -10.52 4.59
CA TYR A 218 -23.02 -11.82 4.02
C TYR A 218 -21.89 -12.80 4.34
N ASN A 219 -21.87 -13.32 5.56
CA ASN A 219 -20.84 -14.23 6.07
C ASN A 219 -21.23 -15.73 5.99
N SER A 220 -22.39 -16.04 5.40
CA SER A 220 -22.86 -17.40 5.19
C SER A 220 -22.62 -17.83 3.74
N TRP A 221 -21.91 -18.94 3.52
CA TRP A 221 -21.68 -19.52 2.21
C TRP A 221 -22.41 -20.87 2.11
N PRO A 222 -23.09 -21.23 1.00
CA PRO A 222 -23.18 -20.52 -0.28
C PRO A 222 -24.30 -19.48 -0.38
N PHE A 223 -25.05 -19.25 0.67
CA PHE A 223 -26.16 -18.30 0.70
C PHE A 223 -25.73 -16.89 1.14
N MET A 224 -26.40 -15.87 0.63
CA MET A 224 -26.32 -14.50 1.11
C MET A 224 -27.58 -14.22 1.95
N GLY A 225 -27.54 -14.61 3.24
CA GLY A 225 -28.72 -14.68 4.07
C GLY A 225 -29.59 -15.92 3.76
N SER A 226 -30.85 -15.74 3.38
CA SER A 226 -31.77 -16.85 3.05
C SER A 226 -31.80 -17.23 1.56
N THR A 227 -31.08 -16.48 0.70
CA THR A 227 -31.10 -16.63 -0.77
C THR A 227 -29.67 -16.73 -1.33
N TYR A 228 -29.51 -17.13 -2.61
CA TYR A 228 -28.21 -17.14 -3.30
C TYR A 228 -27.76 -15.73 -3.71
N PHE A 229 -28.66 -14.77 -3.81
CA PHE A 229 -28.39 -13.37 -4.13
C PHE A 229 -29.17 -12.48 -3.15
N PRO A 230 -28.61 -11.30 -2.77
CA PRO A 230 -29.30 -10.37 -1.87
C PRO A 230 -30.54 -9.75 -2.48
#